data_f7d2243bba89a2861ac88e6da9314ed8
#
_entry.id   f7d2243bba89a2861ac88e6da9314ed8
#
_cell.length_a   1.000
_cell.length_b   1.000
_cell.length_c   1.000
_cell.angle_alpha   90.00
_cell.angle_beta   90.00
_cell.angle_gamma   90.00
#
_symmetry.space_group_name_H-M   'P 1'
#
loop_
_entity.id
_entity.type
_entity.pdbx_description
1 polymer ?
#
loop_
_entity_poly.entity_id
_entity_poly.type
_entity_poly.pdbx_seq_one_letter_code
_entity_poly.pdbx_strand_id
1 'polypeptide(L)'
;ADMDVEYETLKNDYIQVGDTFVKNGLNYPASEVNYEQAIVAPSIIFLLQLYMETGIQKYLDGAKQQMPALEAFNGNQPSYHLNEIAIRHWDGYWFGKREMWGDIFPHYWSTLTGAAFYLYAQCVGDNTYKRRAENIVRNNLCLFFEDGKASCAYIYPNRVNGVKAGFYDPYANDQDWALVYYLLVNKDIY
;
A
#
# COMPACT_ATOMS: atom_id res chain seq x y z
N ALA A 1 13.01 -22.10 -26.21
CA ALA A 1 14.39 -21.52 -26.26
C ALA A 1 14.36 -20.00 -26.14
N ASP A 2 13.57 -19.29 -26.97
CA ASP A 2 13.57 -17.83 -26.94
C ASP A 2 12.92 -17.27 -25.66
N MET A 3 11.82 -17.84 -25.19
CA MET A 3 11.15 -17.43 -23.95
C MET A 3 12.03 -17.63 -22.70
N ASP A 4 12.83 -18.67 -22.66
CA ASP A 4 13.74 -18.92 -21.54
C ASP A 4 14.85 -17.87 -21.47
N VAL A 5 15.36 -17.44 -22.62
CA VAL A 5 16.38 -16.37 -22.71
C VAL A 5 15.78 -15.02 -22.29
N GLU A 6 14.58 -14.71 -22.74
CA GLU A 6 13.88 -13.49 -22.35
C GLU A 6 13.56 -13.47 -20.85
N TYR A 7 13.12 -14.58 -20.28
CA TYR A 7 12.86 -14.72 -18.85
C TYR A 7 14.14 -14.47 -18.01
N GLU A 8 15.24 -15.12 -18.34
CA GLU A 8 16.50 -14.93 -17.61
C GLU A 8 17.03 -13.49 -17.74
N THR A 9 16.88 -12.86 -18.90
CA THR A 9 17.26 -11.47 -19.09
C THR A 9 16.42 -10.57 -18.20
N LEU A 10 15.10 -10.71 -18.23
CA LEU A 10 14.18 -9.94 -17.41
C LEU A 10 14.44 -10.15 -15.91
N LYS A 11 14.64 -11.39 -15.49
CA LYS A 11 14.98 -11.74 -14.11
C LYS A 11 16.25 -11.04 -13.63
N ASN A 12 17.29 -10.99 -14.46
CA ASN A 12 18.53 -10.28 -14.15
C ASN A 12 18.31 -8.76 -14.01
N ASP A 13 17.48 -8.17 -14.85
CA ASP A 13 17.13 -6.75 -14.74
C ASP A 13 16.39 -6.46 -13.42
N TYR A 14 15.43 -7.30 -13.05
CA TYR A 14 14.74 -7.18 -11.77
C TYR A 14 15.68 -7.35 -10.57
N ILE A 15 16.65 -8.25 -10.65
CA ILE A 15 17.71 -8.43 -9.64
C ILE A 15 18.51 -7.15 -9.46
N GLN A 16 18.92 -6.48 -10.54
CA GLN A 16 19.66 -5.21 -10.47
C GLN A 16 18.83 -4.11 -9.82
N VAL A 17 17.55 -4.03 -10.15
CA VAL A 17 16.62 -3.09 -9.49
C VAL A 17 16.47 -3.42 -8.01
N GLY A 18 16.28 -4.68 -7.66
CA GLY A 18 16.20 -5.12 -6.27
C GLY A 18 17.45 -4.80 -5.46
N ASP A 19 18.62 -4.96 -6.04
CA ASP A 19 19.88 -4.58 -5.41
C ASP A 19 19.96 -3.07 -5.13
N THR A 20 19.43 -2.27 -6.04
CA THR A 20 19.31 -0.82 -5.85
C THR A 20 18.38 -0.48 -4.68
N PHE A 21 17.23 -1.14 -4.57
CA PHE A 21 16.31 -0.95 -3.44
C PHE A 21 16.93 -1.39 -2.10
N VAL A 22 17.63 -2.53 -2.07
CA VAL A 22 18.33 -2.98 -0.86
C VAL A 22 19.42 -1.99 -0.45
N LYS A 23 20.20 -1.50 -1.40
CA LYS A 23 21.31 -0.57 -1.15
C LYS A 23 20.84 0.79 -0.63
N ASN A 24 19.80 1.33 -1.22
CA ASN A 24 19.35 2.70 -0.93
C ASN A 24 18.23 2.72 0.14
N GLY A 25 17.54 1.62 0.35
CA GLY A 25 16.44 1.53 1.31
C GLY A 25 15.38 2.60 1.06
N LEU A 26 14.96 3.26 2.12
CA LEU A 26 13.96 4.34 2.07
C LEU A 26 14.47 5.65 1.43
N ASN A 27 15.73 5.72 1.06
CA ASN A 27 16.30 6.89 0.36
C ASN A 27 16.16 6.81 -1.17
N TYR A 28 15.36 5.86 -1.67
CA TYR A 28 15.14 5.67 -3.09
C TYR A 28 13.62 5.61 -3.40
N PRO A 29 13.17 6.32 -4.43
CA PRO A 29 13.89 7.27 -5.28
C PRO A 29 14.18 8.61 -4.59
N ALA A 30 15.34 9.18 -4.88
CA ALA A 30 15.82 10.41 -4.21
C ALA A 30 15.05 11.68 -4.61
N SER A 31 14.26 11.62 -5.68
CA SER A 31 13.48 12.75 -6.20
C SER A 31 12.07 12.85 -5.62
N GLU A 32 11.66 11.88 -4.81
CA GLU A 32 10.32 11.78 -4.25
C GLU A 32 10.33 11.94 -2.73
N VAL A 33 9.14 11.99 -2.14
CA VAL A 33 8.98 11.98 -0.68
C VAL A 33 9.28 10.57 -0.18
N ASN A 34 10.46 10.36 0.35
CA ASN A 34 11.02 9.04 0.65
C ASN A 34 10.21 8.20 1.65
N TYR A 35 9.42 8.84 2.49
CA TYR A 35 8.64 8.16 3.53
C TYR A 35 7.13 8.15 3.23
N GLU A 36 6.75 8.41 2.00
CA GLU A 36 5.35 8.30 1.58
C GLU A 36 4.95 6.82 1.48
N GLN A 37 3.75 6.50 1.95
CA GLN A 37 3.20 5.13 1.90
C GLN A 37 3.22 4.57 0.47
N ALA A 38 2.89 5.41 -0.52
CA ALA A 38 2.87 5.03 -1.94
C ALA A 38 4.26 4.76 -2.53
N ILE A 39 5.33 5.07 -1.83
CA ILE A 39 6.72 4.74 -2.19
C ILE A 39 7.20 3.51 -1.42
N VAL A 40 6.93 3.47 -0.12
CA VAL A 40 7.41 2.39 0.75
C VAL A 40 6.73 1.06 0.44
N ALA A 41 5.41 1.06 0.23
CA ALA A 41 4.66 -0.18 -0.03
C ALA A 41 5.08 -0.87 -1.33
N PRO A 42 5.18 -0.21 -2.49
CA PRO A 42 5.68 -0.83 -3.72
C PRO A 42 7.11 -1.36 -3.61
N SER A 43 8.00 -0.66 -2.90
CA SER A 43 9.36 -1.14 -2.66
C SER A 43 9.37 -2.47 -1.90
N ILE A 44 8.58 -2.56 -0.83
CA ILE A 44 8.43 -3.80 -0.05
C ILE A 44 7.82 -4.91 -0.91
N ILE A 45 6.75 -4.63 -1.65
CA ILE A 45 6.10 -5.61 -2.54
C ILE A 45 7.11 -6.16 -3.53
N PHE A 46 7.86 -5.29 -4.20
CA PHE A 46 8.87 -5.68 -5.18
C PHE A 46 9.94 -6.60 -4.57
N LEU A 47 10.50 -6.23 -3.42
CA LEU A 47 11.52 -7.02 -2.73
C LEU A 47 10.99 -8.39 -2.29
N LEU A 48 9.75 -8.45 -1.78
CA LEU A 48 9.13 -9.72 -1.37
C LEU A 48 8.87 -10.63 -2.57
N GLN A 49 8.36 -10.09 -3.68
CA GLN A 49 8.15 -10.86 -4.90
C GLN A 49 9.48 -11.37 -5.46
N LEU A 50 10.52 -10.55 -5.44
CA LEU A 50 11.85 -10.96 -5.89
C LEU A 50 12.45 -12.04 -4.99
N TYR A 51 12.21 -11.97 -3.66
CA TYR A 51 12.57 -13.04 -2.74
C TYR A 51 11.82 -14.34 -3.06
N MET A 52 10.51 -14.28 -3.28
CA MET A 52 9.69 -15.44 -3.62
C MET A 52 10.15 -16.11 -4.92
N GLU A 53 10.58 -15.32 -5.89
CA GLU A 53 11.06 -15.80 -7.18
C GLU A 53 12.48 -16.37 -7.13
N THR A 54 13.37 -15.75 -6.35
CA THR A 54 14.81 -16.06 -6.37
C THR A 54 15.30 -16.85 -5.16
N GLY A 55 14.59 -16.82 -4.04
CA GLY A 55 15.05 -17.35 -2.76
C GLY A 55 16.21 -16.57 -2.13
N ILE A 56 16.61 -15.43 -2.71
CA ILE A 56 17.78 -14.66 -2.24
C ILE A 56 17.43 -13.87 -0.99
N GLN A 57 17.98 -14.26 0.14
CA GLN A 57 17.64 -13.75 1.48
C GLN A 57 17.75 -12.23 1.63
N LYS A 58 18.73 -11.59 0.97
CA LYS A 58 18.92 -10.12 1.07
C LYS A 58 17.67 -9.32 0.70
N TYR A 59 16.79 -9.83 -0.17
CA TYR A 59 15.57 -9.14 -0.56
C TYR A 59 14.51 -9.19 0.54
N LEU A 60 14.36 -10.33 1.22
CA LEU A 60 13.52 -10.42 2.40
C LEU A 60 14.03 -9.52 3.53
N ASP A 61 15.33 -9.48 3.75
CA ASP A 61 15.93 -8.63 4.79
C ASP A 61 15.76 -7.15 4.46
N GLY A 62 15.89 -6.77 3.19
CA GLY A 62 15.61 -5.41 2.72
C GLY A 62 14.14 -5.01 2.95
N ALA A 63 13.21 -5.90 2.64
CA ALA A 63 11.79 -5.68 2.92
C ALA A 63 11.54 -5.51 4.43
N LYS A 64 12.10 -6.38 5.28
CA LYS A 64 12.00 -6.30 6.74
C LYS A 64 12.49 -4.95 7.29
N GLN A 65 13.56 -4.40 6.75
CA GLN A 65 14.09 -3.10 7.18
C GLN A 65 13.13 -1.94 6.86
N GLN A 66 12.30 -2.07 5.82
CA GLN A 66 11.35 -1.03 5.42
C GLN A 66 9.97 -1.19 6.11
N MET A 67 9.64 -2.35 6.62
CA MET A 67 8.34 -2.63 7.27
C MET A 67 7.98 -1.63 8.38
N PRO A 68 8.87 -1.23 9.31
CA PRO A 68 8.51 -0.27 10.36
C PRO A 68 8.05 1.08 9.81
N ALA A 69 8.62 1.55 8.68
CA ALA A 69 8.17 2.78 8.04
C ALA A 69 6.76 2.61 7.46
N LEU A 70 6.48 1.47 6.81
CA LEU A 70 5.14 1.20 6.30
C LEU A 70 4.11 1.06 7.42
N GLU A 71 4.48 0.43 8.55
CA GLU A 71 3.60 0.31 9.72
C GLU A 71 3.24 1.66 10.34
N ALA A 72 4.11 2.66 10.24
CA ALA A 72 3.83 4.01 10.71
C ALA A 72 2.66 4.69 9.95
N PHE A 73 2.35 4.24 8.75
CA PHE A 73 1.19 4.68 7.98
C PHE A 73 -0.07 3.85 8.26
N ASN A 74 -0.04 2.91 9.19
CA ASN A 74 -1.20 2.10 9.54
C ASN A 74 -2.02 2.78 10.64
N GLY A 75 -3.32 2.81 10.43
CA GLY A 75 -4.29 3.49 11.30
C GLY A 75 -4.54 2.86 12.67
N ASN A 76 -3.71 1.94 13.11
CA ASN A 76 -3.69 1.49 14.51
C ASN A 76 -3.13 2.54 15.46
N GLN A 77 -2.45 3.54 14.94
CA GLN A 77 -1.78 4.54 15.74
C GLN A 77 -2.21 5.95 15.31
N PRO A 78 -2.46 6.82 16.26
CA PRO A 78 -2.51 6.61 17.71
C PRO A 78 -3.88 6.14 18.22
N SER A 79 -4.87 5.95 17.34
CA SER A 79 -6.25 5.67 17.74
C SER A 79 -6.71 4.27 17.37
N TYR A 80 -7.24 3.54 18.35
CA TYR A 80 -7.87 2.23 18.14
C TYR A 80 -9.11 2.30 17.24
N HIS A 81 -9.70 3.46 17.05
CA HIS A 81 -10.87 3.65 16.17
C HIS A 81 -10.53 3.52 14.69
N LEU A 82 -9.26 3.68 14.31
CA LEU A 82 -8.84 3.58 12.93
C LEU A 82 -8.72 2.13 12.43
N ASN A 83 -8.54 1.18 13.35
CA ASN A 83 -8.64 -0.26 13.14
C ASN A 83 -8.10 -0.78 11.79
N GLU A 84 -6.79 -0.68 11.61
CA GLU A 84 -6.08 -1.14 10.40
C GLU A 84 -6.43 -0.34 9.12
N ILE A 85 -6.83 0.90 9.23
CA ILE A 85 -6.92 1.78 8.07
C ILE A 85 -5.50 2.19 7.68
N ALA A 86 -5.04 1.78 6.51
CA ALA A 86 -3.78 2.25 5.99
C ALA A 86 -3.95 3.67 5.45
N ILE A 87 -3.14 4.57 5.98
CA ILE A 87 -3.17 5.99 5.67
C ILE A 87 -2.19 6.26 4.54
N ARG A 88 -2.66 6.97 3.53
CA ARG A 88 -1.80 7.56 2.53
C ARG A 88 -1.38 8.94 2.98
N HIS A 89 -0.10 9.14 3.13
CA HIS A 89 0.48 10.46 3.22
C HIS A 89 0.63 11.04 1.81
N TRP A 90 -0.11 12.10 1.51
CA TRP A 90 -0.05 12.75 0.23
C TRP A 90 0.14 14.25 0.35
N ASP A 91 1.04 14.77 -0.45
CA ASP A 91 1.35 16.18 -0.49
C ASP A 91 0.11 17.06 -0.66
N GLY A 92 -0.13 17.87 0.33
CA GLY A 92 -1.08 18.98 0.29
C GLY A 92 -2.47 18.69 0.83
N TYR A 93 -2.83 17.45 1.14
CA TYR A 93 -4.19 17.14 1.63
C TYR A 93 -4.24 16.51 3.01
N TRP A 94 -3.16 15.97 3.50
CA TRP A 94 -3.11 15.30 4.78
C TRP A 94 -3.00 16.28 5.96
N PHE A 95 -3.51 15.87 7.12
CA PHE A 95 -3.55 16.65 8.36
C PHE A 95 -4.25 18.01 8.23
N GLY A 96 -5.29 18.07 7.42
CA GLY A 96 -6.06 19.30 7.26
C GLY A 96 -5.27 20.50 6.73
N LYS A 97 -4.18 20.27 6.01
CA LYS A 97 -3.32 21.32 5.48
C LYS A 97 -4.05 22.29 4.55
N ARG A 98 -5.14 21.83 3.94
CA ARG A 98 -6.09 22.71 3.24
C ARG A 98 -7.33 22.87 4.10
N GLU A 99 -7.76 24.09 4.32
CA GLU A 99 -8.77 24.48 5.31
C GLU A 99 -10.10 23.71 5.24
N MET A 100 -10.47 23.23 4.06
CA MET A 100 -11.75 22.58 3.82
C MET A 100 -11.67 21.04 3.77
N TRP A 101 -10.49 20.48 3.89
CA TRP A 101 -10.26 19.05 3.67
C TRP A 101 -9.70 18.43 4.94
N GLY A 102 -10.29 17.31 5.32
CA GLY A 102 -9.70 16.42 6.32
C GLY A 102 -8.65 15.49 5.71
N ASP A 103 -8.22 14.54 6.50
CA ASP A 103 -7.36 13.47 6.02
C ASP A 103 -8.11 12.61 5.00
N ILE A 104 -7.38 12.11 4.03
CA ILE A 104 -7.92 11.29 2.96
C ILE A 104 -7.59 9.82 3.26
N PHE A 105 -8.55 9.11 3.86
CA PHE A 105 -8.40 7.69 4.17
C PHE A 105 -9.75 7.00 4.43
N PRO A 106 -9.91 5.73 4.02
CA PRO A 106 -8.95 5.05 3.18
C PRO A 106 -8.82 5.73 1.82
N HIS A 107 -7.68 5.55 1.20
CA HIS A 107 -7.43 5.86 -0.20
C HIS A 107 -7.19 4.54 -0.94
N TYR A 108 -7.55 4.44 -2.23
CA TYR A 108 -7.37 3.17 -2.95
C TYR A 108 -5.90 2.68 -2.94
N TRP A 109 -4.93 3.59 -2.91
CA TRP A 109 -3.52 3.24 -2.76
C TRP A 109 -3.17 2.64 -1.40
N SER A 110 -4.01 2.82 -0.40
CA SER A 110 -3.80 2.19 0.92
C SER A 110 -3.86 0.65 0.83
N THR A 111 -4.49 0.12 -0.21
CA THR A 111 -4.50 -1.33 -0.48
C THR A 111 -3.10 -1.89 -0.81
N LEU A 112 -2.16 -1.06 -1.27
CA LEU A 112 -0.76 -1.45 -1.43
C LEU A 112 -0.14 -1.88 -0.09
N THR A 113 -0.49 -1.22 1.01
CA THR A 113 -0.06 -1.65 2.35
C THR A 113 -0.62 -3.04 2.67
N GLY A 114 -1.90 -3.29 2.34
CA GLY A 114 -2.51 -4.61 2.48
C GLY A 114 -1.76 -5.68 1.67
N ALA A 115 -1.45 -5.40 0.41
CA ALA A 115 -0.69 -6.32 -0.45
C ALA A 115 0.72 -6.59 0.11
N ALA A 116 1.42 -5.55 0.58
CA ALA A 116 2.74 -5.71 1.19
C ALA A 116 2.68 -6.58 2.46
N PHE A 117 1.71 -6.35 3.34
CA PHE A 117 1.52 -7.17 4.56
C PHE A 117 1.17 -8.61 4.24
N TYR A 118 0.33 -8.83 3.22
CA TYR A 118 -0.03 -10.18 2.78
C TYR A 118 1.19 -10.96 2.27
N LEU A 119 1.95 -10.37 1.35
CA LEU A 119 3.17 -10.99 0.82
C LEU A 119 4.22 -11.22 1.92
N TYR A 120 4.35 -10.26 2.84
CA TYR A 120 5.24 -10.41 3.97
C TYR A 120 4.82 -11.58 4.87
N ALA A 121 3.53 -11.70 5.17
CA ALA A 121 2.98 -12.82 5.94
C ALA A 121 3.31 -14.17 5.29
N GLN A 122 3.21 -14.26 3.96
CA GLN A 122 3.57 -15.47 3.22
C GLN A 122 5.06 -15.80 3.33
N CYS A 123 5.92 -14.79 3.24
CA CYS A 123 7.37 -14.99 3.30
C CYS A 123 7.88 -15.39 4.69
N VAL A 124 7.24 -14.90 5.76
CA VAL A 124 7.70 -15.13 7.14
C VAL A 124 6.81 -16.06 7.97
N GLY A 125 5.66 -16.46 7.44
CA GLY A 125 4.70 -17.33 8.14
C GLY A 125 3.94 -16.64 9.27
N ASP A 126 3.76 -15.30 9.23
CA ASP A 126 3.12 -14.54 10.30
C ASP A 126 1.65 -14.24 10.01
N ASN A 127 0.76 -14.99 10.64
CA ASN A 127 -0.68 -14.81 10.51
C ASN A 127 -1.21 -13.44 11.01
N THR A 128 -0.44 -12.72 11.83
CA THR A 128 -0.82 -11.38 12.29
C THR A 128 -0.84 -10.42 11.11
N TYR A 129 0.19 -10.46 10.27
CA TYR A 129 0.24 -9.63 9.06
C TYR A 129 -0.81 -10.05 8.03
N LYS A 130 -1.14 -11.34 7.92
CA LYS A 130 -2.24 -11.79 7.06
C LYS A 130 -3.56 -11.15 7.48
N ARG A 131 -3.91 -11.22 8.76
CA ARG A 131 -5.13 -10.60 9.30
C ARG A 131 -5.16 -9.08 9.11
N ARG A 132 -4.03 -8.41 9.32
CA ARG A 132 -3.90 -6.97 9.10
C ARG A 132 -4.12 -6.62 7.63
N ALA A 133 -3.56 -7.39 6.71
CA ALA A 133 -3.78 -7.23 5.28
C ALA A 133 -5.27 -7.34 4.92
N GLU A 134 -5.94 -8.37 5.43
CA GLU A 134 -7.40 -8.57 5.21
C GLU A 134 -8.22 -7.38 5.71
N ASN A 135 -7.90 -6.83 6.87
CA ASN A 135 -8.59 -5.66 7.41
C ASN A 135 -8.36 -4.41 6.55
N ILE A 136 -7.12 -4.17 6.11
CA ILE A 136 -6.77 -3.02 5.27
C ILE A 136 -7.54 -3.05 3.95
N VAL A 137 -7.53 -4.17 3.23
CA VAL A 137 -8.21 -4.24 1.93
C VAL A 137 -9.73 -4.19 2.09
N ARG A 138 -10.27 -4.76 3.18
CA ARG A 138 -11.70 -4.71 3.49
C ARG A 138 -12.16 -3.27 3.78
N ASN A 139 -11.36 -2.49 4.49
CA ASN A 139 -11.68 -1.09 4.77
C ASN A 139 -11.81 -0.25 3.49
N ASN A 140 -11.10 -0.61 2.44
CA ASN A 140 -11.20 0.08 1.14
C ASN A 140 -12.52 -0.19 0.39
N LEU A 141 -13.29 -1.20 0.77
CA LEU A 141 -14.58 -1.48 0.13
C LEU A 141 -15.60 -0.34 0.33
N CYS A 142 -15.42 0.53 1.33
CA CYS A 142 -16.26 1.71 1.51
C CYS A 142 -16.13 2.74 0.36
N LEU A 143 -15.14 2.59 -0.49
CA LEU A 143 -14.94 3.46 -1.66
C LEU A 143 -15.82 3.09 -2.86
N PHE A 144 -16.52 1.95 -2.80
CA PHE A 144 -17.38 1.45 -3.87
C PHE A 144 -18.85 1.67 -3.51
N PHE A 145 -19.63 2.11 -4.50
CA PHE A 145 -21.05 2.37 -4.35
C PHE A 145 -21.88 1.24 -4.94
N GLU A 146 -23.14 1.15 -4.50
CA GLU A 146 -24.10 0.15 -4.98
C GLU A 146 -24.39 0.28 -6.48
N ASP A 147 -24.23 1.46 -7.05
CA ASP A 147 -24.44 1.72 -8.49
C ASP A 147 -23.20 1.37 -9.35
N GLY A 148 -22.20 0.76 -8.75
CA GLY A 148 -20.96 0.34 -9.45
C GLY A 148 -19.92 1.44 -9.63
N LYS A 149 -20.18 2.65 -9.15
CA LYS A 149 -19.17 3.71 -9.13
C LYS A 149 -18.20 3.53 -7.96
N ALA A 150 -17.07 4.21 -8.05
CA ALA A 150 -16.09 4.24 -6.99
C ALA A 150 -15.51 5.64 -6.80
N SER A 151 -15.00 5.91 -5.59
CA SER A 151 -14.22 7.10 -5.27
C SER A 151 -12.77 6.71 -4.99
N CYS A 152 -11.82 7.62 -5.23
CA CYS A 152 -10.43 7.33 -4.91
C CYS A 152 -10.13 7.41 -3.42
N ALA A 153 -10.90 8.17 -2.66
CA ALA A 153 -10.71 8.30 -1.21
C ALA A 153 -12.01 8.70 -0.50
N TYR A 154 -12.06 8.36 0.77
CA TYR A 154 -13.03 8.91 1.72
C TYR A 154 -12.39 10.07 2.47
N ILE A 155 -13.08 11.21 2.59
CA ILE A 155 -12.59 12.39 3.27
C ILE A 155 -13.10 12.43 4.71
N TYR A 156 -12.18 12.45 5.66
CA TYR A 156 -12.50 12.48 7.08
C TYR A 156 -11.62 13.52 7.83
N PRO A 157 -12.22 14.32 8.72
CA PRO A 157 -13.64 14.44 9.00
C PRO A 157 -14.38 15.18 7.86
N ASN A 158 -15.63 14.79 7.63
CA ASN A 158 -16.44 15.41 6.57
C ASN A 158 -17.13 16.73 6.99
N ARG A 159 -16.89 17.18 8.21
CA ARG A 159 -17.39 18.45 8.73
C ARG A 159 -16.37 19.06 9.69
N VAL A 160 -15.92 20.26 9.37
CA VAL A 160 -14.97 21.03 10.20
C VAL A 160 -15.56 22.42 10.47
N ASN A 161 -15.63 22.83 11.73
CA ASN A 161 -16.19 24.13 12.16
C ASN A 161 -17.57 24.43 11.54
N GLY A 162 -18.42 23.41 11.40
CA GLY A 162 -19.75 23.54 10.81
C GLY A 162 -19.79 23.53 9.28
N VAL A 163 -18.66 23.65 8.62
CA VAL A 163 -18.56 23.59 7.17
C VAL A 163 -18.40 22.14 6.72
N LYS A 164 -19.25 21.71 5.81
CA LYS A 164 -19.23 20.36 5.26
C LYS A 164 -18.20 20.26 4.13
N ALA A 165 -17.24 19.36 4.26
CA ALA A 165 -16.39 18.94 3.17
C ALA A 165 -17.11 17.92 2.26
N GLY A 166 -16.59 17.67 1.08
CA GLY A 166 -17.04 16.53 0.27
C GLY A 166 -16.81 15.21 1.02
N PHE A 167 -17.68 14.24 0.81
CA PHE A 167 -17.51 12.91 1.39
C PHE A 167 -16.38 12.13 0.73
N TYR A 168 -16.23 12.36 -0.56
CA TYR A 168 -15.33 11.59 -1.41
C TYR A 168 -14.48 12.53 -2.25
N ASP A 169 -13.28 12.09 -2.52
CA ASP A 169 -12.40 12.76 -3.47
C ASP A 169 -13.03 12.64 -4.88
N PRO A 170 -13.27 13.76 -5.55
CA PRO A 170 -13.90 13.76 -6.88
C PRO A 170 -12.97 13.24 -7.99
N TYR A 171 -11.69 13.17 -7.73
CA TYR A 171 -10.72 12.67 -8.70
C TYR A 171 -10.73 11.15 -8.71
N ALA A 172 -11.50 10.59 -9.62
CA ALA A 172 -11.66 9.16 -9.78
C ALA A 172 -10.75 8.64 -10.90
N ASN A 173 -9.77 7.83 -10.52
CA ASN A 173 -8.96 7.04 -11.44
C ASN A 173 -8.41 5.82 -10.69
N ASP A 174 -8.19 4.73 -11.39
CA ASP A 174 -7.52 3.52 -10.89
C ASP A 174 -8.10 2.89 -9.60
N GLN A 175 -9.36 3.17 -9.24
CA GLN A 175 -10.01 2.61 -8.04
C GLN A 175 -10.13 1.09 -8.08
N ASP A 176 -10.13 0.50 -9.25
CA ASP A 176 -10.11 -0.94 -9.48
C ASP A 176 -8.90 -1.62 -8.83
N TRP A 177 -7.80 -0.91 -8.58
CA TRP A 177 -6.68 -1.44 -7.79
C TRP A 177 -7.12 -1.93 -6.42
N ALA A 178 -8.06 -1.26 -5.78
CA ALA A 178 -8.57 -1.69 -4.49
C ALA A 178 -9.23 -3.08 -4.58
N LEU A 179 -9.96 -3.35 -5.66
CA LEU A 179 -10.55 -4.67 -5.90
C LEU A 179 -9.50 -5.72 -6.24
N VAL A 180 -8.51 -5.39 -7.06
CA VAL A 180 -7.42 -6.30 -7.41
C VAL A 180 -6.68 -6.77 -6.16
N TYR A 181 -6.31 -5.85 -5.29
CA TYR A 181 -5.61 -6.20 -4.04
C TYR A 181 -6.53 -6.88 -3.02
N TYR A 182 -7.83 -6.53 -3.00
CA TYR A 182 -8.80 -7.27 -2.20
C TYR A 182 -8.86 -8.74 -2.62
N LEU A 183 -8.95 -9.03 -3.92
CA LEU A 183 -8.96 -10.38 -4.46
C LEU A 183 -7.63 -11.11 -4.20
N LEU A 184 -6.49 -10.42 -4.34
CA LEU A 184 -5.18 -11.00 -4.05
C LEU A 184 -5.09 -11.51 -2.60
N VAL A 185 -5.50 -10.67 -1.65
CA VAL A 185 -5.42 -10.98 -0.21
C VAL A 185 -6.41 -12.06 0.21
N ASN A 186 -7.56 -12.13 -0.46
CA ASN A 186 -8.65 -13.06 -0.13
C ASN A 186 -8.78 -14.23 -1.12
N LYS A 187 -7.77 -14.49 -1.94
CA LYS A 187 -7.81 -15.53 -2.98
C LYS A 187 -8.13 -16.93 -2.47
N ASP A 188 -7.83 -17.22 -1.21
CA ASP A 188 -8.08 -18.51 -0.59
C ASP A 188 -9.55 -18.67 -0.12
N ILE A 189 -10.37 -17.63 -0.25
CA ILE A 189 -11.78 -17.64 0.15
C ILE A 189 -12.70 -18.01 -1.04
N TYR A 190 -12.20 -17.87 -2.25
CA TYR A 190 -12.89 -18.17 -3.50
C TYR A 190 -12.17 -19.31 -4.25
#